data_ad1fd364d1f2f9aac4494cc39632401c
#
_entry.id   ad1fd364d1f2f9aac4494cc39632401c
#
_cell.length_a   1.000
_cell.length_b   1.000
_cell.length_c   1.000
_cell.angle_alpha   90.00
_cell.angle_beta   90.00
_cell.angle_gamma   90.00
#
_symmetry.space_group_name_H-M   'P 1'
#
loop_
_entity.id
_entity.type
_entity.pdbx_description
1 polymer ?
#
loop_
_entity_poly.entity_id
_entity_poly.type
_entity_poly.pdbx_seq_one_letter_code
_entity_poly.pdbx_strand_id
1 'polypeptide(L)'
;MKGIQDNKKVKDLRGEEGMMVVEAVISFTIFIMVSMTIVYLINIFTIHNKIQFAINSAAHEIASYSYLYEVLGIRDGNKQIVNDGDPYVSNIDNTVTQVVDSMNKIQGLYSNFNSTASSIQNMDLDPSSINSTYNQLKQLKSDAGSTVESVKKSAADLKSLFSDGNGLLAGIIYLGAYEAQYEVKSMIGSAAASALTQKYLKSDTKSADRYLQQCGVIDGYDGLDFSGSTLFADSDMRIIDIVVEYDIDLGFAQLVLSEAKLHVIQRVSVPAWLDGDGQTVPQ
;
A
#
# COMPACT_ATOMS: atom_id res chain seq x y z
N MET A 1 -44.77 53.09 44.28
CA MET A 1 -44.78 51.72 43.83
C MET A 1 -44.44 51.49 42.32
N LYS A 2 -44.26 52.48 41.48
CA LYS A 2 -43.91 52.33 40.05
C LYS A 2 -42.45 51.98 39.76
N GLY A 3 -41.52 52.40 40.62
CA GLY A 3 -40.08 52.21 40.36
C GLY A 3 -39.54 50.76 40.55
N ILE A 4 -40.25 49.91 41.30
CA ILE A 4 -39.83 48.51 41.56
C ILE A 4 -40.22 47.57 40.43
N GLN A 5 -41.32 47.85 39.71
CA GLN A 5 -41.77 47.07 38.57
C GLN A 5 -40.89 47.27 37.31
N ASP A 6 -40.39 48.52 37.10
CA ASP A 6 -39.51 48.81 35.95
C ASP A 6 -38.13 48.13 36.07
N ASN A 7 -37.56 48.10 37.28
CA ASN A 7 -36.29 47.42 37.52
C ASN A 7 -36.34 45.87 37.33
N LYS A 8 -37.50 45.27 37.63
CA LYS A 8 -37.69 43.84 37.44
C LYS A 8 -37.82 43.48 35.95
N LYS A 9 -38.53 44.32 35.19
CA LYS A 9 -38.71 44.15 33.75
C LYS A 9 -37.41 44.36 32.97
N VAL A 10 -36.55 45.29 33.33
CA VAL A 10 -35.22 45.53 32.74
C VAL A 10 -34.26 44.39 33.07
N LYS A 11 -34.36 43.77 34.25
CA LYS A 11 -33.54 42.65 34.68
C LYS A 11 -33.91 41.35 33.93
N ASP A 12 -35.20 41.13 33.65
CA ASP A 12 -35.68 39.99 32.86
C ASP A 12 -35.28 40.14 31.41
N LEU A 13 -35.38 41.34 30.81
CA LEU A 13 -34.94 41.60 29.43
C LEU A 13 -33.42 41.34 29.22
N ARG A 14 -32.58 41.74 30.19
CA ARG A 14 -31.14 41.46 30.17
C ARG A 14 -30.81 39.96 30.27
N GLY A 15 -31.64 39.19 30.97
CA GLY A 15 -31.53 37.75 31.08
C GLY A 15 -31.87 37.04 29.77
N GLU A 16 -32.91 37.49 29.07
CA GLU A 16 -33.36 36.96 27.79
C GLU A 16 -32.38 37.27 26.65
N GLU A 17 -31.81 38.49 26.60
CA GLU A 17 -30.78 38.86 25.62
C GLU A 17 -29.51 38.01 25.79
N GLY A 18 -29.09 37.72 27.03
CA GLY A 18 -27.96 36.83 27.30
C GLY A 18 -28.21 35.40 26.88
N MET A 19 -29.44 34.89 27.04
CA MET A 19 -29.81 33.55 26.64
C MET A 19 -29.82 33.41 25.13
N MET A 20 -30.33 34.37 24.37
CA MET A 20 -30.29 34.36 22.90
C MET A 20 -28.88 34.34 22.34
N VAL A 21 -27.94 35.07 22.97
CA VAL A 21 -26.53 35.05 22.54
C VAL A 21 -25.90 33.66 22.73
N VAL A 22 -26.17 33.03 23.89
CA VAL A 22 -25.65 31.67 24.16
C VAL A 22 -26.22 30.65 23.20
N GLU A 23 -27.52 30.70 22.90
CA GLU A 23 -28.18 29.82 21.92
C GLU A 23 -27.61 30.01 20.53
N ALA A 24 -27.38 31.26 20.10
CA ALA A 24 -26.75 31.54 18.80
C ALA A 24 -25.33 30.99 18.70
N VAL A 25 -24.53 31.14 19.77
CA VAL A 25 -23.14 30.60 19.78
C VAL A 25 -23.13 29.08 19.72
N ILE A 26 -24.00 28.40 20.48
CA ILE A 26 -24.09 26.93 20.44
C ILE A 26 -24.53 26.47 19.06
N SER A 27 -25.59 27.05 18.50
CA SER A 27 -26.10 26.69 17.16
C SER A 27 -25.06 26.93 16.07
N PHE A 28 -24.32 28.05 16.15
CA PHE A 28 -23.26 28.37 15.19
C PHE A 28 -22.08 27.40 15.30
N THR A 29 -21.69 27.01 16.51
CA THR A 29 -20.63 26.03 16.73
C THR A 29 -20.99 24.66 16.11
N ILE A 30 -22.23 24.20 16.37
CA ILE A 30 -22.73 22.95 15.79
C ILE A 30 -22.73 23.03 14.24
N PHE A 31 -23.20 24.16 13.69
CA PHE A 31 -23.22 24.38 12.24
C PHE A 31 -21.82 24.33 11.65
N ILE A 32 -20.82 24.95 12.27
CA ILE A 32 -19.41 24.86 11.83
C ILE A 32 -18.91 23.43 11.88
N MET A 33 -19.16 22.69 12.96
CA MET A 33 -18.73 21.29 13.08
C MET A 33 -19.33 20.41 11.98
N VAL A 34 -20.61 20.53 11.70
CA VAL A 34 -21.29 19.79 10.62
C VAL A 34 -20.71 20.18 9.25
N SER A 35 -20.51 21.46 9.00
CA SER A 35 -19.94 21.96 7.75
C SER A 35 -18.52 21.43 7.52
N MET A 36 -17.68 21.45 8.55
CA MET A 36 -16.32 20.87 8.51
C MET A 36 -16.36 19.37 8.22
N THR A 37 -17.26 18.63 8.86
CA THR A 37 -17.43 17.19 8.61
C THR A 37 -17.76 16.90 7.15
N ILE A 38 -18.67 17.68 6.54
CA ILE A 38 -19.02 17.53 5.12
C ILE A 38 -17.82 17.78 4.22
N VAL A 39 -17.03 18.82 4.47
CA VAL A 39 -15.81 19.11 3.69
C VAL A 39 -14.81 17.97 3.79
N TYR A 40 -14.64 17.41 4.98
CA TYR A 40 -13.77 16.25 5.17
C TYR A 40 -14.23 14.99 4.41
N LEU A 41 -15.53 14.70 4.45
CA LEU A 41 -16.10 13.59 3.69
C LEU A 41 -15.85 13.76 2.19
N ILE A 42 -16.04 14.96 1.64
CA ILE A 42 -15.75 15.24 0.23
C ILE A 42 -14.28 14.97 -0.09
N ASN A 43 -13.36 15.38 0.80
CA ASN A 43 -11.93 15.12 0.63
C ASN A 43 -11.62 13.61 0.63
N ILE A 44 -12.18 12.84 1.58
CA ILE A 44 -12.03 11.38 1.65
C ILE A 44 -12.52 10.72 0.34
N PHE A 45 -13.70 11.09 -0.14
CA PHE A 45 -14.23 10.56 -1.40
C PHE A 45 -13.35 10.93 -2.61
N THR A 46 -12.79 12.12 -2.62
CA THR A 46 -11.89 12.56 -3.69
C THR A 46 -10.62 11.73 -3.73
N ILE A 47 -10.01 11.47 -2.57
CA ILE A 47 -8.83 10.61 -2.45
C ILE A 47 -9.16 9.19 -2.87
N HIS A 48 -10.24 8.62 -2.31
CA HIS A 48 -10.70 7.28 -2.62
C HIS A 48 -10.88 7.08 -4.14
N ASN A 49 -11.59 7.99 -4.80
CA ASN A 49 -11.81 7.93 -6.24
C ASN A 49 -10.49 8.07 -7.03
N LYS A 50 -9.58 8.93 -6.59
CA LYS A 50 -8.30 9.15 -7.26
C LYS A 50 -7.39 7.92 -7.18
N ILE A 51 -7.30 7.30 -6.00
CA ILE A 51 -6.53 6.06 -5.81
C ILE A 51 -7.19 4.92 -6.59
N GLN A 52 -8.53 4.79 -6.52
CA GLN A 52 -9.26 3.78 -7.29
C GLN A 52 -9.05 3.91 -8.79
N PHE A 53 -9.06 5.14 -9.31
CA PHE A 53 -8.75 5.41 -10.72
C PHE A 53 -7.30 4.99 -11.05
N ALA A 54 -6.35 5.30 -10.18
CA ALA A 54 -4.94 4.99 -10.42
C ALA A 54 -4.67 3.48 -10.42
N ILE A 55 -5.21 2.72 -9.46
CA ILE A 55 -5.05 1.25 -9.43
C ILE A 55 -5.79 0.57 -10.57
N ASN A 56 -6.95 1.09 -10.98
CA ASN A 56 -7.68 0.57 -12.14
C ASN A 56 -6.90 0.81 -13.44
N SER A 57 -6.32 1.99 -13.61
CA SER A 57 -5.47 2.31 -14.76
C SER A 57 -4.21 1.46 -14.79
N ALA A 58 -3.59 1.21 -13.63
CA ALA A 58 -2.44 0.33 -13.50
C ALA A 58 -2.80 -1.12 -13.89
N ALA A 59 -3.93 -1.64 -13.41
CA ALA A 59 -4.40 -2.99 -13.74
C ALA A 59 -4.66 -3.15 -15.25
N HIS A 60 -5.28 -2.18 -15.89
CA HIS A 60 -5.51 -2.20 -17.33
C HIS A 60 -4.21 -2.05 -18.14
N GLU A 61 -3.25 -1.28 -17.67
CA GLU A 61 -1.93 -1.19 -18.31
C GLU A 61 -1.23 -2.55 -18.26
N ILE A 62 -1.23 -3.25 -17.12
CA ILE A 62 -0.67 -4.61 -16.98
C ILE A 62 -1.41 -5.59 -17.92
N ALA A 63 -2.74 -5.52 -17.99
CA ALA A 63 -3.52 -6.36 -18.89
C ALA A 63 -3.16 -6.12 -20.37
N SER A 64 -2.90 -4.87 -20.75
CA SER A 64 -2.48 -4.52 -22.11
C SER A 64 -1.11 -5.10 -22.47
N TYR A 65 -0.15 -5.09 -21.53
CA TYR A 65 1.14 -5.74 -21.72
C TYR A 65 1.03 -7.26 -21.76
N SER A 66 0.09 -7.85 -21.02
CA SER A 66 -0.20 -9.29 -21.11
C SER A 66 -0.70 -9.69 -22.50
N TYR A 67 -1.51 -8.84 -23.14
CA TYR A 67 -1.94 -9.04 -24.51
C TYR A 67 -0.76 -9.00 -25.51
N LEU A 68 0.16 -8.05 -25.36
CA LEU A 68 1.37 -7.99 -26.20
C LEU A 68 2.21 -9.26 -26.07
N TYR A 69 2.35 -9.79 -24.85
CA TYR A 69 3.05 -11.05 -24.60
C TYR A 69 2.47 -12.23 -25.39
N GLU A 70 1.14 -12.31 -25.49
CA GLU A 70 0.44 -13.36 -26.26
C GLU A 70 0.57 -13.14 -27.76
N VAL A 71 0.25 -11.93 -28.26
CA VAL A 71 0.23 -11.60 -29.70
C VAL A 71 1.61 -11.71 -30.34
N LEU A 72 2.66 -11.37 -29.63
CA LEU A 72 4.04 -11.48 -30.12
C LEU A 72 4.53 -12.92 -30.18
N GLY A 73 3.72 -13.93 -29.79
CA GLY A 73 4.10 -15.34 -29.76
C GLY A 73 5.25 -15.65 -28.79
N ILE A 74 5.51 -14.74 -27.87
CA ILE A 74 6.59 -14.88 -26.88
C ILE A 74 6.31 -16.07 -25.97
N ARG A 75 5.04 -16.40 -25.74
CA ARG A 75 4.62 -17.58 -24.97
C ARG A 75 5.17 -18.88 -25.56
N ASP A 76 5.11 -19.03 -26.87
CA ASP A 76 5.59 -20.25 -27.57
C ASP A 76 7.12 -20.27 -27.75
N GLY A 77 7.75 -19.08 -27.81
CA GLY A 77 9.20 -18.90 -27.94
C GLY A 77 9.97 -18.78 -26.62
N ASN A 78 9.28 -18.75 -25.50
CA ASN A 78 9.77 -18.30 -24.19
C ASN A 78 10.98 -19.09 -23.65
N LYS A 79 11.07 -20.37 -23.92
CA LYS A 79 12.22 -21.20 -23.49
C LYS A 79 13.53 -20.77 -24.16
N GLN A 80 13.44 -20.07 -25.29
CA GLN A 80 14.59 -19.61 -26.05
C GLN A 80 15.01 -18.18 -25.67
N ILE A 81 14.07 -17.28 -25.45
CA ILE A 81 14.34 -15.86 -25.08
C ILE A 81 14.97 -15.76 -23.70
N VAL A 82 14.52 -16.55 -22.74
CA VAL A 82 15.07 -16.58 -21.38
C VAL A 82 16.52 -17.11 -21.37
N ASN A 83 16.86 -18.01 -22.30
CA ASN A 83 18.20 -18.53 -22.45
C ASN A 83 19.17 -17.57 -23.17
N ASP A 84 18.67 -16.64 -23.99
CA ASP A 84 19.49 -15.73 -24.79
C ASP A 84 19.85 -14.40 -24.09
N GLY A 85 19.50 -14.25 -22.80
CA GLY A 85 20.09 -13.23 -21.93
C GLY A 85 19.59 -11.82 -22.15
N ASP A 86 18.27 -11.60 -22.27
CA ASP A 86 17.71 -10.25 -22.19
C ASP A 86 18.11 -9.61 -20.85
N PRO A 87 18.80 -8.45 -20.85
CA PRO A 87 19.26 -7.79 -19.63
C PRO A 87 18.14 -7.52 -18.62
N TYR A 88 16.91 -7.27 -19.08
CA TYR A 88 15.76 -7.03 -18.19
C TYR A 88 15.33 -8.30 -17.47
N VAL A 89 15.28 -9.43 -18.16
CA VAL A 89 14.93 -10.74 -17.55
C VAL A 89 15.98 -11.14 -16.53
N SER A 90 17.27 -11.02 -16.90
CA SER A 90 18.40 -11.29 -15.98
C SER A 90 18.36 -10.39 -14.74
N ASN A 91 17.99 -9.12 -14.86
CA ASN A 91 17.88 -8.21 -13.74
C ASN A 91 16.70 -8.60 -12.83
N ILE A 92 15.58 -9.01 -13.40
CA ILE A 92 14.42 -9.50 -12.64
C ILE A 92 14.80 -10.78 -11.91
N ASP A 93 15.41 -11.76 -12.59
CA ASP A 93 15.85 -13.02 -11.99
C ASP A 93 16.81 -12.78 -10.81
N ASN A 94 17.82 -11.94 -10.98
CA ASN A 94 18.74 -11.57 -9.90
C ASN A 94 18.03 -10.90 -8.73
N THR A 95 17.11 -9.99 -9.00
CA THR A 95 16.38 -9.27 -7.96
C THR A 95 15.39 -10.19 -7.24
N VAL A 96 14.69 -11.05 -7.99
CA VAL A 96 13.81 -12.08 -7.40
C VAL A 96 14.60 -13.03 -6.52
N THR A 97 15.74 -13.51 -6.98
CA THR A 97 16.63 -14.39 -6.20
C THR A 97 17.04 -13.70 -4.90
N GLN A 98 17.45 -12.43 -4.93
CA GLN A 98 17.80 -11.67 -3.73
C GLN A 98 16.63 -11.54 -2.75
N VAL A 99 15.41 -11.35 -3.24
CA VAL A 99 14.22 -11.27 -2.38
C VAL A 99 13.87 -12.63 -1.79
N VAL A 100 13.91 -13.71 -2.58
CA VAL A 100 13.70 -15.08 -2.09
C VAL A 100 14.74 -15.42 -1.02
N ASP A 101 16.00 -15.10 -1.24
CA ASP A 101 17.06 -15.27 -0.25
C ASP A 101 16.79 -14.44 1.03
N SER A 102 16.28 -13.23 0.88
CA SER A 102 15.91 -12.37 2.00
C SER A 102 14.70 -12.93 2.76
N MET A 103 13.71 -13.48 2.09
CA MET A 103 12.56 -14.18 2.69
C MET A 103 13.01 -15.44 3.45
N ASN A 104 13.91 -16.24 2.87
CA ASN A 104 14.50 -17.38 3.54
C ASN A 104 15.27 -16.99 4.81
N LYS A 105 15.97 -15.85 4.78
CA LYS A 105 16.61 -15.28 5.97
C LYS A 105 15.61 -14.85 7.03
N ILE A 106 14.47 -14.23 6.64
CA ILE A 106 13.38 -13.88 7.56
C ILE A 106 12.81 -15.13 8.23
N GLN A 107 12.59 -16.19 7.46
CA GLN A 107 12.10 -17.46 7.99
C GLN A 107 13.12 -18.09 8.96
N GLY A 108 14.41 -18.01 8.64
CA GLY A 108 15.50 -18.38 9.54
C GLY A 108 15.54 -17.53 10.81
N LEU A 109 15.30 -16.23 10.71
CA LEU A 109 15.20 -15.33 11.88
C LEU A 109 14.01 -15.71 12.78
N TYR A 110 12.86 -16.03 12.20
CA TYR A 110 11.68 -16.47 12.96
C TYR A 110 11.96 -17.78 13.72
N SER A 111 12.61 -18.74 13.07
CA SER A 111 13.06 -19.99 13.70
C SER A 111 14.06 -19.72 14.83
N ASN A 112 15.04 -18.86 14.60
CA ASN A 112 16.03 -18.46 15.60
C ASN A 112 15.40 -17.70 16.77
N PHE A 113 14.39 -16.84 16.49
CA PHE A 113 13.62 -16.14 17.51
C PHE A 113 12.88 -17.15 18.42
N ASN A 114 12.21 -18.13 17.82
CA ASN A 114 11.49 -19.18 18.59
C ASN A 114 12.46 -20.03 19.43
N SER A 115 13.63 -20.37 18.90
CA SER A 115 14.63 -21.11 19.66
C SER A 115 15.22 -20.28 20.80
N THR A 116 15.47 -18.97 20.55
CA THR A 116 15.95 -18.05 21.59
C THR A 116 14.87 -17.82 22.67
N ALA A 117 13.62 -17.68 22.29
CA ALA A 117 12.49 -17.56 23.23
C ALA A 117 12.36 -18.80 24.10
N SER A 118 12.52 -20.00 23.52
CA SER A 118 12.56 -21.26 24.27
C SER A 118 13.75 -21.36 25.21
N SER A 119 14.91 -20.85 24.79
CA SER A 119 16.13 -20.77 25.65
C SER A 119 15.91 -19.84 26.82
N ILE A 120 15.23 -18.70 26.63
CA ILE A 120 14.86 -17.77 27.71
C ILE A 120 13.90 -18.43 28.70
N GLN A 121 12.91 -19.15 28.19
CA GLN A 121 11.88 -19.81 29.00
C GLN A 121 12.45 -20.92 29.90
N ASN A 122 13.52 -21.60 29.44
CA ASN A 122 14.20 -22.68 30.12
C ASN A 122 15.57 -22.28 30.70
N MET A 123 15.83 -20.95 30.84
CA MET A 123 17.11 -20.45 31.27
C MET A 123 17.40 -20.76 32.74
N ASP A 124 18.45 -21.55 32.99
CA ASP A 124 19.05 -21.64 34.32
C ASP A 124 19.74 -20.31 34.65
N LEU A 125 19.58 -19.83 35.88
CA LEU A 125 20.13 -18.55 36.34
C LEU A 125 21.65 -18.62 36.61
N ASP A 126 22.36 -19.35 35.77
CA ASP A 126 23.84 -19.39 35.83
C ASP A 126 24.45 -18.32 34.85
N PRO A 127 25.59 -17.75 35.17
CA PRO A 127 26.22 -16.66 34.37
C PRO A 127 26.55 -17.07 32.94
N SER A 128 26.81 -18.33 32.64
CA SER A 128 27.15 -18.81 31.31
C SER A 128 25.90 -18.88 30.42
N SER A 129 24.77 -19.34 30.93
CA SER A 129 23.47 -19.38 30.26
C SER A 129 22.94 -17.99 29.96
N ILE A 130 23.09 -17.06 30.92
CA ILE A 130 22.72 -15.65 30.74
C ILE A 130 23.53 -15.01 29.61
N ASN A 131 24.86 -15.20 29.60
CA ASN A 131 25.73 -14.61 28.59
C ASN A 131 25.50 -15.21 27.19
N SER A 132 25.25 -16.51 27.09
CA SER A 132 24.91 -17.15 25.82
C SER A 132 23.60 -16.62 25.23
N THR A 133 22.56 -16.48 26.04
CA THR A 133 21.25 -15.93 25.63
C THR A 133 21.36 -14.47 25.24
N TYR A 134 22.14 -13.67 25.96
CA TYR A 134 22.41 -12.27 25.58
C TYR A 134 23.10 -12.16 24.21
N ASN A 135 24.09 -13.00 23.93
CA ASN A 135 24.79 -13.02 22.64
C ASN A 135 23.85 -13.47 21.50
N GLN A 136 22.96 -14.44 21.72
CA GLN A 136 21.93 -14.84 20.74
C GLN A 136 20.99 -13.69 20.44
N LEU A 137 20.50 -12.96 21.44
CA LEU A 137 19.63 -11.78 21.26
C LEU A 137 20.32 -10.66 20.49
N LYS A 138 21.60 -10.40 20.78
CA LYS A 138 22.41 -9.41 20.09
C LYS A 138 22.59 -9.76 18.60
N GLN A 139 22.86 -11.02 18.30
CA GLN A 139 22.99 -11.53 16.94
C GLN A 139 21.66 -11.45 16.20
N LEU A 140 20.57 -11.89 16.82
CA LEU A 140 19.22 -11.82 16.26
C LEU A 140 18.82 -10.39 15.87
N LYS A 141 19.15 -9.40 16.72
CA LYS A 141 18.91 -7.98 16.43
C LYS A 141 19.72 -7.48 15.22
N SER A 142 20.98 -7.91 15.11
CA SER A 142 21.85 -7.55 13.97
C SER A 142 21.35 -8.16 12.67
N ASP A 143 20.99 -9.44 12.69
CA ASP A 143 20.54 -10.18 11.52
C ASP A 143 19.17 -9.67 11.05
N ALA A 144 18.27 -9.33 11.97
CA ALA A 144 16.98 -8.71 11.63
C ALA A 144 17.17 -7.36 10.91
N GLY A 145 18.09 -6.51 11.41
CA GLY A 145 18.36 -5.20 10.78
C GLY A 145 18.85 -5.33 9.34
N SER A 146 19.82 -6.19 9.10
CA SER A 146 20.41 -6.41 7.77
C SER A 146 19.42 -7.05 6.79
N THR A 147 18.55 -7.92 7.27
CA THR A 147 17.54 -8.58 6.45
C THR A 147 16.46 -7.60 6.01
N VAL A 148 15.95 -6.76 6.90
CA VAL A 148 14.96 -5.71 6.57
C VAL A 148 15.53 -4.73 5.53
N GLU A 149 16.79 -4.31 5.67
CA GLU A 149 17.47 -3.46 4.70
C GLU A 149 17.54 -4.11 3.31
N SER A 150 17.91 -5.39 3.26
CA SER A 150 18.00 -6.15 2.01
C SER A 150 16.65 -6.27 1.30
N VAL A 151 15.58 -6.56 2.04
CA VAL A 151 14.21 -6.65 1.49
C VAL A 151 13.75 -5.31 0.93
N LYS A 152 13.95 -4.22 1.66
CA LYS A 152 13.60 -2.87 1.21
C LYS A 152 14.33 -2.48 -0.07
N LYS A 153 15.62 -2.79 -0.16
CA LYS A 153 16.42 -2.54 -1.36
C LYS A 153 15.91 -3.31 -2.56
N SER A 154 15.68 -4.61 -2.42
CA SER A 154 15.19 -5.46 -3.50
C SER A 154 13.80 -5.05 -3.98
N ALA A 155 12.90 -4.65 -3.07
CA ALA A 155 11.58 -4.12 -3.44
C ALA A 155 11.69 -2.79 -4.21
N ALA A 156 12.62 -1.90 -3.83
CA ALA A 156 12.87 -0.65 -4.53
C ALA A 156 13.47 -0.89 -5.93
N ASP A 157 14.37 -1.87 -6.05
CA ASP A 157 14.99 -2.25 -7.34
C ASP A 157 13.93 -2.80 -8.29
N LEU A 158 13.02 -3.68 -7.84
CA LEU A 158 11.88 -4.16 -8.64
C LEU A 158 10.94 -3.03 -9.05
N LYS A 159 10.59 -2.14 -8.13
CA LYS A 159 9.75 -0.97 -8.42
C LYS A 159 10.38 -0.10 -9.50
N SER A 160 11.69 0.10 -9.45
CA SER A 160 12.43 0.86 -10.44
C SER A 160 12.40 0.18 -11.81
N LEU A 161 12.55 -1.14 -11.87
CA LEU A 161 12.46 -1.91 -13.12
C LEU A 161 11.08 -1.79 -13.78
N PHE A 162 9.99 -1.82 -12.99
CA PHE A 162 8.63 -1.73 -13.52
C PHE A 162 8.13 -0.31 -13.77
N SER A 163 8.98 0.70 -13.59
CA SER A 163 8.62 2.09 -13.90
C SER A 163 8.55 2.37 -15.41
N ASP A 164 9.12 1.52 -16.24
CA ASP A 164 9.02 1.58 -17.70
C ASP A 164 8.30 0.34 -18.28
N GLY A 165 7.85 0.47 -19.55
CA GLY A 165 7.10 -0.59 -20.22
C GLY A 165 7.93 -1.85 -20.51
N ASN A 166 9.24 -1.72 -20.72
CA ASN A 166 10.12 -2.85 -21.03
C ASN A 166 10.34 -3.72 -19.78
N GLY A 167 10.56 -3.09 -18.62
CA GLY A 167 10.68 -3.81 -17.36
C GLY A 167 9.38 -4.52 -16.99
N LEU A 168 8.22 -3.88 -17.20
CA LEU A 168 6.93 -4.51 -16.96
C LEU A 168 6.70 -5.72 -17.87
N LEU A 169 6.99 -5.60 -19.16
CA LEU A 169 6.90 -6.71 -20.12
C LEU A 169 7.83 -7.86 -19.70
N ALA A 170 9.06 -7.56 -19.32
CA ALA A 170 10.02 -8.54 -18.83
C ALA A 170 9.53 -9.27 -17.57
N GLY A 171 8.87 -8.55 -16.63
CA GLY A 171 8.23 -9.14 -15.46
C GLY A 171 7.12 -10.13 -15.82
N ILE A 172 6.27 -9.77 -16.80
CA ILE A 172 5.22 -10.65 -17.31
C ILE A 172 5.81 -11.90 -18.00
N ILE A 173 6.84 -11.73 -18.81
CA ILE A 173 7.58 -12.82 -19.44
C ILE A 173 8.15 -13.76 -18.38
N TYR A 174 8.80 -13.21 -17.35
CA TYR A 174 9.36 -13.98 -16.25
C TYR A 174 8.30 -14.83 -15.53
N LEU A 175 7.16 -14.24 -15.17
CA LEU A 175 6.07 -14.96 -14.51
C LEU A 175 5.48 -16.07 -15.36
N GLY A 176 5.39 -15.88 -16.69
CA GLY A 176 4.89 -16.88 -17.61
C GLY A 176 5.89 -18.00 -17.91
N ALA A 177 7.21 -17.71 -17.88
CA ALA A 177 8.26 -18.67 -18.21
C ALA A 177 8.62 -19.62 -17.05
N TYR A 178 8.57 -19.13 -15.82
CA TYR A 178 9.16 -19.83 -14.66
C TYR A 178 8.16 -20.49 -13.71
N GLU A 179 6.88 -20.63 -14.04
CA GLU A 179 5.86 -21.17 -13.12
C GLU A 179 6.07 -20.66 -11.68
N ALA A 180 6.20 -19.35 -11.56
CA ALA A 180 6.63 -18.71 -10.32
C ALA A 180 5.73 -19.08 -9.13
N GLN A 181 6.32 -19.29 -7.96
CA GLN A 181 5.61 -19.52 -6.71
C GLN A 181 4.74 -18.29 -6.37
N TYR A 182 3.71 -18.49 -5.53
CA TYR A 182 2.77 -17.44 -5.14
C TYR A 182 3.47 -16.20 -4.57
N GLU A 183 4.50 -16.41 -3.76
CA GLU A 183 5.28 -15.34 -3.13
C GLU A 183 5.96 -14.44 -4.17
N VAL A 184 6.51 -15.05 -5.23
CA VAL A 184 7.14 -14.32 -6.34
C VAL A 184 6.09 -13.56 -7.16
N LYS A 185 4.92 -14.17 -7.43
CA LYS A 185 3.80 -13.52 -8.11
C LYS A 185 3.27 -12.32 -7.32
N SER A 186 3.16 -12.44 -6.00
CA SER A 186 2.76 -11.35 -5.12
C SER A 186 3.81 -10.23 -5.10
N MET A 187 5.08 -10.57 -5.01
CA MET A 187 6.16 -9.58 -4.98
C MET A 187 6.25 -8.77 -6.28
N ILE A 188 6.22 -9.45 -7.43
CA ILE A 188 6.22 -8.79 -8.74
C ILE A 188 4.92 -7.98 -8.90
N GLY A 189 3.78 -8.54 -8.49
CA GLY A 189 2.49 -7.87 -8.52
C GLY A 189 2.46 -6.58 -7.69
N SER A 190 2.95 -6.65 -6.47
CA SER A 190 3.07 -5.50 -5.57
C SER A 190 3.98 -4.40 -6.13
N ALA A 191 5.16 -4.78 -6.65
CA ALA A 191 6.11 -3.83 -7.23
C ALA A 191 5.55 -3.17 -8.50
N ALA A 192 4.94 -3.94 -9.40
CA ALA A 192 4.32 -3.44 -10.63
C ALA A 192 3.12 -2.53 -10.32
N ALA A 193 2.24 -2.95 -9.41
CA ALA A 193 1.10 -2.17 -8.97
C ALA A 193 1.54 -0.84 -8.36
N SER A 194 2.55 -0.86 -7.49
CA SER A 194 3.12 0.35 -6.89
C SER A 194 3.72 1.27 -7.97
N ALA A 195 4.58 0.78 -8.85
CA ALA A 195 5.24 1.60 -9.87
C ALA A 195 4.22 2.30 -10.79
N LEU A 196 3.23 1.56 -11.29
CA LEU A 196 2.23 2.08 -12.21
C LEU A 196 1.23 3.00 -11.52
N THR A 197 0.77 2.66 -10.31
CA THR A 197 -0.12 3.53 -9.53
C THR A 197 0.52 4.88 -9.27
N GLN A 198 1.82 4.92 -8.99
CA GLN A 198 2.57 6.17 -8.81
C GLN A 198 2.52 7.06 -10.07
N LYS A 199 2.61 6.45 -11.26
CA LYS A 199 2.51 7.15 -12.56
C LYS A 199 1.16 7.86 -12.71
N TYR A 200 0.06 7.20 -12.33
CA TYR A 200 -1.31 7.73 -12.47
C TYR A 200 -1.74 8.67 -11.33
N LEU A 201 -1.05 8.64 -10.18
CA LEU A 201 -1.28 9.55 -9.07
C LEU A 201 -0.53 10.88 -9.21
N LYS A 202 0.46 10.98 -10.10
CA LYS A 202 1.17 12.25 -10.36
C LYS A 202 0.18 13.30 -10.84
N SER A 203 0.31 14.51 -10.34
CA SER A 203 -0.33 15.71 -10.85
C SER A 203 0.70 16.48 -11.67
N ASP A 204 0.26 17.32 -12.61
CA ASP A 204 1.14 18.13 -13.47
C ASP A 204 2.13 19.00 -12.68
N THR A 205 1.79 19.34 -11.44
CA THR A 205 2.57 20.23 -10.58
C THR A 205 3.14 19.59 -9.32
N LYS A 206 2.73 18.36 -8.97
CA LYS A 206 3.09 17.70 -7.72
C LYS A 206 3.43 16.25 -7.92
N SER A 207 4.43 15.75 -7.17
CA SER A 207 4.68 14.30 -7.06
C SER A 207 3.47 13.60 -6.42
N ALA A 208 3.31 12.31 -6.70
CA ALA A 208 2.26 11.49 -6.09
C ALA A 208 2.29 11.56 -4.55
N ASP A 209 3.48 11.50 -3.97
CA ASP A 209 3.68 11.59 -2.53
C ASP A 209 3.15 12.90 -1.94
N ARG A 210 3.60 14.04 -2.47
CA ARG A 210 3.15 15.36 -1.99
C ARG A 210 1.65 15.58 -2.18
N TYR A 211 1.09 15.04 -3.24
CA TYR A 211 -0.36 15.11 -3.47
C TYR A 211 -1.12 14.36 -2.38
N LEU A 212 -0.74 13.12 -2.08
CA LEU A 212 -1.40 12.28 -1.10
C LEU A 212 -1.26 12.84 0.33
N GLN A 213 -0.06 13.32 0.70
CA GLN A 213 0.15 13.99 1.99
C GLN A 213 -0.76 15.21 2.18
N GLN A 214 -0.91 16.04 1.15
CA GLN A 214 -1.80 17.21 1.20
C GLN A 214 -3.28 16.82 1.31
N CYS A 215 -3.63 15.65 0.85
CA CYS A 215 -4.98 15.11 0.98
C CYS A 215 -5.22 14.38 2.31
N GLY A 216 -4.20 14.24 3.16
CA GLY A 216 -4.33 13.63 4.49
C GLY A 216 -4.02 12.11 4.51
N VAL A 217 -3.45 11.55 3.44
CA VAL A 217 -2.94 10.16 3.49
C VAL A 217 -1.68 10.15 4.36
N ILE A 218 -1.69 9.30 5.39
CA ILE A 218 -0.57 9.15 6.32
C ILE A 218 0.63 8.60 5.55
N ASP A 219 1.80 9.18 5.75
CA ASP A 219 3.05 8.86 5.06
C ASP A 219 2.98 9.01 3.51
N GLY A 220 1.94 9.65 3.00
CA GLY A 220 1.80 9.96 1.58
C GLY A 220 1.81 8.72 0.70
N TYR A 221 2.68 8.72 -0.33
CA TYR A 221 2.78 7.57 -1.23
C TYR A 221 3.42 6.34 -0.57
N ASP A 222 4.35 6.54 0.34
CA ASP A 222 5.02 5.45 1.08
C ASP A 222 4.08 4.77 2.08
N GLY A 223 2.97 5.43 2.44
CA GLY A 223 1.88 4.87 3.24
C GLY A 223 0.90 3.98 2.46
N LEU A 224 1.07 3.83 1.14
CA LEU A 224 0.28 2.90 0.33
C LEU A 224 0.90 1.50 0.34
N ASP A 225 0.25 0.54 0.97
CA ASP A 225 0.67 -0.85 0.99
C ASP A 225 0.01 -1.64 -0.14
N PHE A 226 0.83 -2.17 -1.04
CA PHE A 226 0.42 -3.00 -2.18
C PHE A 226 0.71 -4.50 -1.95
N SER A 227 1.10 -4.92 -0.76
CA SER A 227 1.54 -6.30 -0.46
C SER A 227 0.48 -7.37 -0.77
N GLY A 228 -0.80 -6.99 -0.76
CA GLY A 228 -1.92 -7.86 -1.16
C GLY A 228 -2.08 -8.07 -2.67
N SER A 229 -1.30 -7.38 -3.51
CA SER A 229 -1.43 -7.46 -4.97
C SER A 229 -0.75 -8.71 -5.53
N THR A 230 -1.36 -9.30 -6.57
CA THR A 230 -0.82 -10.49 -7.25
C THR A 230 -1.04 -10.40 -8.75
N LEU A 231 -0.13 -10.97 -9.52
CA LEU A 231 -0.30 -11.17 -10.96
C LEU A 231 -0.36 -12.67 -11.26
N PHE A 232 -1.39 -13.09 -12.00
CA PHE A 232 -1.54 -14.46 -12.50
C PHE A 232 -1.49 -15.53 -11.40
N ALA A 233 -2.07 -15.22 -10.23
CA ALA A 233 -2.04 -16.12 -9.08
C ALA A 233 -3.13 -17.21 -9.09
N ASP A 234 -4.15 -17.04 -9.94
CA ASP A 234 -5.22 -18.00 -10.16
C ASP A 234 -4.72 -19.24 -10.91
N SER A 235 -5.49 -20.34 -10.83
CA SER A 235 -5.16 -21.63 -11.47
C SER A 235 -4.97 -21.53 -12.99
N ASP A 236 -5.67 -20.59 -13.62
CA ASP A 236 -5.64 -20.38 -15.06
C ASP A 236 -4.66 -19.28 -15.49
N MET A 237 -3.94 -18.69 -14.53
CA MET A 237 -2.99 -17.59 -14.73
C MET A 237 -3.58 -16.38 -15.47
N ARG A 238 -4.85 -16.04 -15.18
CA ARG A 238 -5.62 -15.03 -15.94
C ARG A 238 -5.98 -13.79 -15.17
N ILE A 239 -5.79 -13.75 -13.84
CA ILE A 239 -6.25 -12.64 -13.02
C ILE A 239 -5.08 -11.77 -12.59
N ILE A 240 -5.25 -10.47 -12.82
CA ILE A 240 -4.44 -9.38 -12.28
C ILE A 240 -5.23 -8.80 -11.12
N ASP A 241 -4.71 -8.91 -9.92
CA ASP A 241 -5.35 -8.47 -8.70
C ASP A 241 -4.49 -7.42 -8.00
N ILE A 242 -4.96 -6.18 -7.98
CA ILE A 242 -4.28 -5.07 -7.31
C ILE A 242 -5.06 -4.73 -6.05
N VAL A 243 -4.38 -4.81 -4.92
CA VAL A 243 -4.90 -4.40 -3.61
C VAL A 243 -4.01 -3.29 -3.08
N VAL A 244 -4.63 -2.24 -2.56
CA VAL A 244 -3.93 -1.16 -1.87
C VAL A 244 -4.60 -0.86 -0.54
N GLU A 245 -3.80 -0.79 0.51
CA GLU A 245 -4.22 -0.44 1.86
C GLU A 245 -3.55 0.87 2.27
N TYR A 246 -4.28 1.76 2.95
CA TYR A 246 -3.74 3.03 3.41
C TYR A 246 -4.60 3.63 4.53
N ASP A 247 -3.99 4.51 5.30
CA ASP A 247 -4.64 5.25 6.38
C ASP A 247 -4.81 6.73 6.00
N ILE A 248 -6.00 7.28 6.30
CA ILE A 248 -6.30 8.70 6.13
C ILE A 248 -6.40 9.34 7.53
N ASP A 249 -5.66 10.42 7.74
CA ASP A 249 -5.77 11.24 8.96
C ASP A 249 -7.09 12.01 8.98
N LEU A 250 -7.85 11.84 10.05
CA LEU A 250 -9.11 12.55 10.31
C LEU A 250 -8.87 13.78 11.22
N GLY A 251 -7.92 14.64 10.86
CA GLY A 251 -7.37 15.72 11.66
C GLY A 251 -8.37 16.52 12.53
N PHE A 252 -9.61 16.76 12.05
CA PHE A 252 -10.64 17.42 12.86
C PHE A 252 -11.19 16.53 13.99
N ALA A 253 -11.24 15.21 13.77
CA ALA A 253 -11.72 14.25 14.76
C ALA A 253 -10.73 14.08 15.92
N GLN A 254 -9.46 14.44 15.74
CA GLN A 254 -8.44 14.46 16.78
C GLN A 254 -8.76 15.45 17.92
N LEU A 255 -9.65 16.43 17.67
CA LEU A 255 -10.18 17.30 18.72
C LEU A 255 -11.00 16.53 19.77
N VAL A 256 -11.54 15.36 19.40
CA VAL A 256 -12.43 14.55 20.24
C VAL A 256 -11.84 13.16 20.51
N LEU A 257 -11.15 12.59 19.53
CA LEU A 257 -10.58 11.24 19.57
C LEU A 257 -9.07 11.33 19.33
N SER A 258 -8.27 10.90 20.28
CA SER A 258 -6.83 10.75 20.06
C SER A 258 -6.59 9.69 18.98
N GLU A 259 -5.77 10.02 17.99
CA GLU A 259 -5.39 9.11 16.86
C GLU A 259 -6.57 8.70 15.96
N ALA A 260 -7.46 9.64 15.62
CA ALA A 260 -8.52 9.38 14.66
C ALA A 260 -7.96 9.20 13.25
N LYS A 261 -7.94 7.96 12.77
CA LYS A 261 -7.54 7.58 11.39
C LYS A 261 -8.59 6.68 10.78
N LEU A 262 -8.74 6.76 9.46
CA LEU A 262 -9.59 5.88 8.67
C LEU A 262 -8.70 4.93 7.87
N HIS A 263 -8.79 3.63 8.18
CA HIS A 263 -8.14 2.58 7.39
C HIS A 263 -8.99 2.24 6.18
N VAL A 264 -8.40 2.24 4.99
CA VAL A 264 -9.08 2.01 3.72
C VAL A 264 -8.37 0.91 2.95
N ILE A 265 -9.15 -0.05 2.44
CA ILE A 265 -8.67 -1.09 1.54
C ILE A 265 -9.41 -0.96 0.22
N GLN A 266 -8.67 -0.91 -0.89
CA GLN A 266 -9.23 -0.89 -2.24
C GLN A 266 -8.67 -2.03 -3.06
N ARG A 267 -9.51 -2.61 -3.92
CA ARG A 267 -9.14 -3.74 -4.76
C ARG A 267 -9.67 -3.56 -6.17
N VAL A 268 -8.87 -3.97 -7.14
CA VAL A 268 -9.22 -4.08 -8.54
C VAL A 268 -8.77 -5.43 -9.06
N SER A 269 -9.69 -6.20 -9.61
CA SER A 269 -9.42 -7.47 -10.29
C SER A 269 -9.80 -7.34 -11.76
N VAL A 270 -8.86 -7.58 -12.66
CA VAL A 270 -9.10 -7.57 -14.11
C VAL A 270 -8.54 -8.85 -14.74
N PRO A 271 -9.20 -9.38 -15.79
CA PRO A 271 -8.63 -10.49 -16.53
C PRO A 271 -7.39 -10.03 -17.31
N ALA A 272 -6.34 -10.83 -17.28
CA ALA A 272 -5.22 -10.69 -18.20
C ALA A 272 -5.66 -11.17 -19.60
N TRP A 273 -5.27 -10.46 -20.63
CA TRP A 273 -5.60 -10.83 -22.01
C TRP A 273 -4.57 -11.81 -22.57
N LEU A 274 -4.45 -12.98 -21.94
CA LEU A 274 -3.51 -14.04 -22.30
C LEU A 274 -4.10 -15.04 -23.31
N ASP A 275 -5.41 -15.03 -23.53
CA ASP A 275 -6.07 -15.80 -24.58
C ASP A 275 -6.54 -14.80 -25.65
N GLY A 276 -5.70 -14.49 -26.60
CA GLY A 276 -6.19 -14.07 -27.90
C GLY A 276 -7.12 -15.18 -28.42
N ASP A 277 -8.25 -14.80 -28.96
CA ASP A 277 -9.30 -15.70 -29.47
C ASP A 277 -8.81 -16.64 -30.60
N GLY A 278 -7.70 -17.28 -30.49
CA GLY A 278 -7.24 -18.36 -31.39
C GLY A 278 -7.68 -18.26 -32.86
N GLN A 279 -8.05 -17.07 -33.33
CA GLN A 279 -8.30 -16.82 -34.73
C GLN A 279 -6.97 -16.91 -35.44
N THR A 280 -6.62 -18.14 -35.80
CA THR A 280 -5.66 -18.38 -36.88
C THR A 280 -6.04 -17.49 -38.03
N VAL A 281 -5.23 -16.45 -38.29
CA VAL A 281 -5.31 -15.69 -39.53
C VAL A 281 -5.22 -16.72 -40.65
N PRO A 282 -6.25 -16.88 -41.51
CA PRO A 282 -6.15 -17.81 -42.65
C PRO A 282 -4.98 -17.33 -43.51
N GLN A 283 -4.05 -18.21 -43.77
CA GLN A 283 -2.95 -17.98 -44.71
C GLN A 283 -3.49 -17.77 -46.13
#